data_9d76ab9ede2a1d978b26b9ab58fa296d
#
_entry.id   9d76ab9ede2a1d978b26b9ab58fa296d
#
_cell.length_a   1.000
_cell.length_b   1.000
_cell.length_c   1.000
_cell.angle_alpha   90.00
_cell.angle_beta   90.00
_cell.angle_gamma   90.00
#
_symmetry.space_group_name_H-M   'P 1'
#
loop_
_entity.id
_entity.type
_entity.pdbx_description
1 polymer ?
#
loop_
_entity_poly.entity_id
_entity_poly.type
_entity_poly.pdbx_seq_one_letter_code
_entity_poly.pdbx_strand_id
1 'polypeptide(L)'
;RESVDALRKALELGYRSFAHIEHDDDMDPLREMPEFQTLIEEYKAKPINITEKGASADKVETISEIQIRKMYSGVYEVPCTINDLPLKFIFDTEASTVTISSVEASFMLKNGYLKEADIKGKEYCSTATGEIHEGTKIRLREIKIGDSVLRNVEASVTHNQQAPLLLGQSVL
;
A
#
# COMPACT_ATOMS: atom_id res chain seq x y z
N ARG A 1 2.02 -10.86 -28.46
CA ARG A 1 0.94 -9.86 -28.68
C ARG A 1 0.11 -9.69 -27.41
N GLU A 2 -0.46 -10.73 -26.83
CA GLU A 2 -1.28 -10.66 -25.60
C GLU A 2 -0.56 -9.95 -24.44
N SER A 3 0.74 -10.20 -24.27
CA SER A 3 1.53 -9.57 -23.19
C SER A 3 1.74 -8.05 -23.40
N VAL A 4 1.94 -7.60 -24.63
CA VAL A 4 2.04 -6.17 -24.96
C VAL A 4 0.69 -5.48 -24.79
N ASP A 5 -0.42 -6.15 -25.12
CA ASP A 5 -1.75 -5.62 -24.92
C ASP A 5 -2.12 -5.50 -23.43
N ALA A 6 -1.69 -6.47 -22.60
CA ALA A 6 -1.83 -6.41 -21.15
C ALA A 6 -1.03 -5.24 -20.55
N LEU A 7 0.22 -5.04 -21.01
CA LEU A 7 1.04 -3.89 -20.60
C LEU A 7 0.41 -2.57 -21.03
N ARG A 8 -0.11 -2.47 -22.26
CA ARG A 8 -0.85 -1.28 -22.74
C ARG A 8 -1.99 -0.94 -21.82
N LYS A 9 -2.79 -1.94 -21.43
CA LYS A 9 -3.91 -1.77 -20.52
C LYS A 9 -3.48 -1.30 -19.14
N ALA A 10 -2.37 -1.83 -18.60
CA ALA A 10 -1.80 -1.38 -17.34
C ALA A 10 -1.36 0.09 -17.42
N LEU A 11 -0.70 0.49 -18.51
CA LEU A 11 -0.28 1.88 -18.75
C LEU A 11 -1.49 2.83 -18.93
N GLU A 12 -2.57 2.37 -19.57
CA GLU A 12 -3.83 3.11 -19.70
C GLU A 12 -4.50 3.33 -18.33
N LEU A 13 -4.38 2.35 -17.44
CA LEU A 13 -4.89 2.42 -16.07
C LEU A 13 -3.99 3.21 -15.10
N GLY A 14 -2.90 3.78 -15.61
CA GLY A 14 -2.02 4.66 -14.83
C GLY A 14 -0.74 4.03 -14.31
N TYR A 15 -0.43 2.77 -14.64
CA TYR A 15 0.86 2.20 -14.29
C TYR A 15 2.01 2.97 -14.95
N ARG A 16 3.02 3.39 -14.16
CA ARG A 16 4.13 4.26 -14.64
C ARG A 16 5.50 3.85 -14.11
N SER A 17 5.65 2.68 -13.51
CA SER A 17 6.96 2.20 -13.05
C SER A 17 7.82 1.73 -14.21
N PHE A 18 8.26 2.66 -15.06
CA PHE A 18 9.07 2.35 -16.24
C PHE A 18 10.40 1.70 -15.87
N ALA A 19 11.01 2.11 -14.74
CA ALA A 19 12.23 1.48 -14.25
C ALA A 19 12.04 -0.02 -13.96
N HIS A 20 10.87 -0.41 -13.39
CA HIS A 20 10.55 -1.81 -13.20
C HIS A 20 10.38 -2.54 -14.53
N ILE A 21 9.61 -1.98 -15.49
CA ILE A 21 9.42 -2.56 -16.82
C ILE A 21 10.76 -2.77 -17.55
N GLU A 22 11.72 -1.87 -17.34
CA GLU A 22 13.04 -1.92 -18.03
C GLU A 22 13.99 -2.94 -17.41
N HIS A 23 13.80 -3.33 -16.13
CA HIS A 23 14.73 -4.21 -15.41
C HIS A 23 14.13 -5.55 -14.98
N ASP A 24 12.85 -5.77 -15.24
CA ASP A 24 12.17 -7.03 -14.93
C ASP A 24 12.50 -8.11 -15.95
N ASP A 25 13.14 -9.19 -15.51
CA ASP A 25 13.58 -10.30 -16.37
C ASP A 25 12.40 -10.95 -17.13
N ASP A 26 11.19 -10.89 -16.58
CA ASP A 26 9.97 -11.38 -17.23
C ASP A 26 9.59 -10.57 -18.49
N MET A 27 10.13 -9.35 -18.62
CA MET A 27 9.92 -8.47 -19.77
C MET A 27 10.98 -8.66 -20.87
N ASP A 28 12.06 -9.42 -20.63
CA ASP A 28 13.15 -9.65 -21.61
C ASP A 28 12.65 -10.09 -23.01
N PRO A 29 11.71 -11.06 -23.12
CA PRO A 29 11.21 -11.48 -24.41
C PRO A 29 10.46 -10.40 -25.19
N LEU A 30 10.00 -9.35 -24.50
CA LEU A 30 9.21 -8.27 -25.08
C LEU A 30 10.07 -7.07 -25.48
N ARG A 31 11.24 -6.88 -24.85
CA ARG A 31 12.09 -5.68 -25.04
C ARG A 31 12.58 -5.49 -26.47
N GLU A 32 12.80 -6.58 -27.19
CA GLU A 32 13.23 -6.53 -28.59
C GLU A 32 12.07 -6.32 -29.58
N MET A 33 10.83 -6.35 -29.10
CA MET A 33 9.65 -6.15 -29.96
C MET A 33 9.44 -4.66 -30.27
N PRO A 34 9.33 -4.27 -31.55
CA PRO A 34 9.09 -2.87 -31.92
C PRO A 34 7.82 -2.28 -31.31
N GLU A 35 6.76 -3.09 -31.16
CA GLU A 35 5.50 -2.68 -30.54
C GLU A 35 5.68 -2.34 -29.06
N PHE A 36 6.53 -3.07 -28.35
CA PHE A 36 6.87 -2.81 -26.94
C PHE A 36 7.64 -1.49 -26.80
N GLN A 37 8.68 -1.30 -27.61
CA GLN A 37 9.52 -0.09 -27.58
C GLN A 37 8.67 1.17 -27.89
N THR A 38 7.86 1.11 -28.93
CA THR A 38 6.96 2.20 -29.30
C THR A 38 5.97 2.51 -28.16
N LEU A 39 5.41 1.49 -27.52
CA LEU A 39 4.48 1.63 -26.42
C LEU A 39 5.14 2.34 -25.23
N ILE A 40 6.34 1.93 -24.86
CA ILE A 40 7.07 2.56 -23.73
C ILE A 40 7.41 4.02 -24.03
N GLU A 41 7.92 4.32 -25.22
CA GLU A 41 8.22 5.70 -25.65
C GLU A 41 6.97 6.59 -25.66
N GLU A 42 5.86 6.08 -26.19
CA GLU A 42 4.58 6.80 -26.23
C GLU A 42 4.12 7.18 -24.82
N TYR A 43 4.17 6.25 -23.87
CA TYR A 43 3.67 6.50 -22.52
C TYR A 43 4.68 7.22 -21.61
N LYS A 44 5.98 7.17 -21.90
CA LYS A 44 6.98 8.05 -21.26
C LYS A 44 6.81 9.51 -21.69
N ALA A 45 6.42 9.75 -22.93
CA ALA A 45 6.22 11.10 -23.47
C ALA A 45 4.84 11.70 -23.12
N LYS A 46 3.87 10.86 -22.73
CA LYS A 46 2.52 11.34 -22.37
C LYS A 46 2.53 11.91 -20.94
N PRO A 47 2.12 13.18 -20.73
CA PRO A 47 1.78 13.65 -19.40
C PRO A 47 0.64 12.80 -18.86
N ILE A 48 0.65 12.56 -17.55
CA ILE A 48 -0.39 11.78 -16.86
C ILE A 48 -1.69 12.58 -16.94
N ASN A 49 -2.52 12.29 -17.94
CA ASN A 49 -3.90 12.78 -17.97
C ASN A 49 -4.76 11.79 -17.20
N ILE A 50 -4.89 12.01 -15.91
CA ILE A 50 -5.90 11.33 -15.10
C ILE A 50 -7.24 11.96 -15.48
N THR A 51 -7.90 11.39 -16.47
CA THR A 51 -9.30 11.73 -16.77
C THR A 51 -10.17 10.98 -15.76
N GLU A 52 -10.32 11.54 -14.57
CA GLU A 52 -11.40 11.16 -13.68
C GLU A 52 -12.73 11.57 -14.30
N LYS A 53 -13.57 10.60 -14.66
CA LYS A 53 -14.99 10.84 -14.83
C LYS A 53 -15.61 11.01 -13.45
N GLY A 54 -15.90 12.24 -13.08
CA GLY A 54 -16.85 12.55 -12.02
C GLY A 54 -16.32 13.50 -10.94
N ALA A 55 -16.80 14.76 -11.04
CA ALA A 55 -16.87 15.83 -10.04
C ALA A 55 -15.70 16.82 -9.93
N SER A 56 -15.99 17.96 -10.50
CA SER A 56 -15.68 19.38 -10.17
C SER A 56 -14.68 19.71 -9.09
N ALA A 57 -13.90 20.73 -9.44
CA ALA A 57 -13.13 21.68 -8.65
C ALA A 57 -11.65 21.33 -8.42
N ASP A 58 -10.82 22.18 -9.00
CA ASP A 58 -9.42 22.50 -8.73
C ASP A 58 -8.78 21.74 -7.56
N LYS A 59 -8.26 20.54 -7.79
CA LYS A 59 -7.34 19.89 -6.89
C LYS A 59 -5.93 20.11 -7.42
N VAL A 60 -5.24 21.09 -6.87
CA VAL A 60 -3.78 21.14 -6.93
C VAL A 60 -3.29 19.80 -6.38
N GLU A 61 -2.64 18.98 -7.19
CA GLU A 61 -1.96 17.78 -6.70
C GLU A 61 -0.83 18.25 -5.78
N THR A 62 -1.10 18.23 -4.50
CA THR A 62 -0.09 18.47 -3.48
C THR A 62 0.76 17.20 -3.40
N ILE A 63 1.97 17.27 -3.94
CA ILE A 63 2.98 16.25 -3.71
C ILE A 63 3.33 16.31 -2.23
N SER A 64 3.01 15.28 -1.49
CA SER A 64 3.37 15.15 -0.08
C SER A 64 4.64 14.31 0.03
N GLU A 65 5.69 14.87 0.60
CA GLU A 65 6.92 14.15 0.88
C GLU A 65 6.85 13.57 2.31
N ILE A 66 7.04 12.26 2.41
CA ILE A 66 7.06 11.56 3.70
C ILE A 66 8.50 11.15 4.00
N GLN A 67 9.01 11.58 5.15
CA GLN A 67 10.33 11.15 5.60
C GLN A 67 10.24 9.72 6.16
N ILE A 68 10.86 8.78 5.47
CA ILE A 68 11.01 7.40 5.91
C ILE A 68 12.43 7.17 6.43
N ARG A 69 12.56 6.30 7.45
CA ARG A 69 13.84 5.98 8.05
C ARG A 69 14.27 4.56 7.69
N LYS A 70 15.42 4.43 7.03
CA LYS A 70 16.03 3.12 6.80
C LYS A 70 16.61 2.57 8.10
N MET A 71 16.19 1.36 8.47
CA MET A 71 16.68 0.63 9.64
C MET A 71 17.93 -0.20 9.29
N TYR A 72 18.70 -0.62 10.31
CA TYR A 72 19.85 -1.50 10.09
C TYR A 72 19.50 -2.84 9.43
N SER A 73 18.28 -3.33 9.63
CA SER A 73 17.74 -4.54 8.99
C SER A 73 17.44 -4.39 7.49
N GLY A 74 17.57 -3.17 6.94
CA GLY A 74 17.26 -2.89 5.54
C GLY A 74 15.82 -2.47 5.28
N VAL A 75 14.89 -2.64 6.25
CA VAL A 75 13.50 -2.20 6.14
C VAL A 75 13.36 -0.69 6.37
N TYR A 76 12.24 -0.13 5.94
CA TYR A 76 11.93 1.29 6.09
C TYR A 76 10.84 1.50 7.13
N GLU A 77 11.11 2.36 8.10
CA GLU A 77 10.16 2.79 9.13
C GLU A 77 9.46 4.08 8.68
N VAL A 78 8.13 4.09 8.79
CA VAL A 78 7.26 5.22 8.42
C VAL A 78 6.51 5.68 9.66
N PRO A 79 6.62 6.95 10.06
CA PRO A 79 5.80 7.51 11.12
C PRO A 79 4.36 7.71 10.62
N CYS A 80 3.40 7.16 11.35
CA CYS A 80 1.97 7.28 11.07
C CYS A 80 1.21 7.66 12.34
N THR A 81 0.04 8.26 12.18
CA THR A 81 -0.91 8.46 13.27
C THR A 81 -2.15 7.63 12.99
N ILE A 82 -2.49 6.71 13.89
CA ILE A 82 -3.66 5.84 13.77
C ILE A 82 -4.70 6.26 14.81
N ASN A 83 -5.87 6.74 14.38
CA ASN A 83 -6.93 7.21 15.27
C ASN A 83 -6.39 8.17 16.36
N ASP A 84 -5.52 9.10 15.98
CA ASP A 84 -4.80 10.05 16.84
C ASP A 84 -3.66 9.46 17.70
N LEU A 85 -3.34 8.19 17.60
CA LEU A 85 -2.21 7.56 18.25
C LEU A 85 -0.99 7.58 17.31
N PRO A 86 0.12 8.27 17.63
CA PRO A 86 1.33 8.22 16.84
C PRO A 86 2.02 6.86 17.01
N LEU A 87 2.27 6.19 15.90
CA LEU A 87 2.92 4.89 15.83
C LEU A 87 3.95 4.90 14.70
N LYS A 88 4.79 3.86 14.67
CA LYS A 88 5.79 3.66 13.63
C LYS A 88 5.55 2.32 12.98
N PHE A 89 5.44 2.33 11.68
CA PHE A 89 5.18 1.15 10.87
C PHE A 89 6.36 0.80 10.00
N ILE A 90 6.54 -0.46 9.70
CA ILE A 90 7.42 -0.92 8.64
C ILE A 90 6.65 -0.79 7.32
N PHE A 91 7.26 -0.14 6.35
CA PHE A 91 6.76 -0.09 4.98
C PHE A 91 6.96 -1.47 4.34
N ASP A 92 5.87 -2.15 4.00
CA ASP A 92 5.89 -3.52 3.51
C ASP A 92 4.95 -3.66 2.30
N THR A 93 5.54 -3.72 1.11
CA THR A 93 4.80 -3.88 -0.14
C THR A 93 4.28 -5.30 -0.37
N GLU A 94 4.75 -6.28 0.40
CA GLU A 94 4.27 -7.67 0.35
C GLU A 94 3.06 -7.89 1.26
N ALA A 95 2.88 -7.06 2.29
CA ALA A 95 1.69 -7.09 3.12
C ALA A 95 0.48 -6.52 2.36
N SER A 96 -0.61 -7.25 2.31
CA SER A 96 -1.84 -6.80 1.61
C SER A 96 -2.59 -5.70 2.36
N THR A 97 -2.52 -5.71 3.70
CA THR A 97 -3.23 -4.78 4.57
C THR A 97 -2.32 -4.18 5.64
N VAL A 98 -2.81 -3.14 6.30
CA VAL A 98 -2.18 -2.64 7.54
C VAL A 98 -2.30 -3.72 8.60
N THR A 99 -1.17 -4.05 9.26
CA THR A 99 -1.14 -5.05 10.32
C THR A 99 -0.64 -4.43 11.62
N ILE A 100 -1.36 -4.67 12.71
CA ILE A 100 -0.96 -4.28 14.06
C ILE A 100 -0.87 -5.51 14.97
N SER A 101 -0.04 -5.46 16.01
CA SER A 101 0.06 -6.56 16.96
C SER A 101 -1.11 -6.55 17.95
N SER A 102 -1.33 -7.68 18.62
CA SER A 102 -2.34 -7.76 19.68
C SER A 102 -2.03 -6.85 20.88
N VAL A 103 -0.76 -6.50 21.07
CA VAL A 103 -0.32 -5.58 22.16
C VAL A 103 -0.80 -4.17 21.85
N GLU A 104 -0.50 -3.66 20.67
CA GLU A 104 -0.95 -2.33 20.22
C GLU A 104 -2.48 -2.24 20.14
N ALA A 105 -3.13 -3.26 19.59
CA ALA A 105 -4.59 -3.32 19.51
C ALA A 105 -5.24 -3.27 20.91
N SER A 106 -4.70 -4.00 21.86
CA SER A 106 -5.17 -4.00 23.26
C SER A 106 -4.95 -2.64 23.92
N PHE A 107 -3.79 -2.02 23.69
CA PHE A 107 -3.51 -0.67 24.16
C PHE A 107 -4.49 0.34 23.56
N MET A 108 -4.75 0.26 22.27
CA MET A 108 -5.65 1.14 21.56
C MET A 108 -7.10 1.02 22.07
N LEU A 109 -7.58 -0.21 22.31
CA LEU A 109 -8.90 -0.46 22.89
C LEU A 109 -9.00 0.11 24.31
N LYS A 110 -8.01 -0.17 25.15
CA LYS A 110 -8.00 0.29 26.56
C LYS A 110 -7.99 1.82 26.68
N ASN A 111 -7.35 2.51 25.75
CA ASN A 111 -7.21 3.96 25.77
C ASN A 111 -8.18 4.69 24.81
N GLY A 112 -9.12 3.99 24.19
CA GLY A 112 -10.18 4.60 23.36
C GLY A 112 -9.76 4.98 21.94
N TYR A 113 -8.54 4.66 21.53
CA TYR A 113 -8.08 4.83 20.13
C TYR A 113 -8.74 3.84 19.18
N LEU A 114 -9.12 2.66 19.68
CA LEU A 114 -9.95 1.67 18.99
C LEU A 114 -11.21 1.42 19.83
N LYS A 115 -12.33 1.17 19.21
CA LYS A 115 -13.59 0.87 19.86
C LYS A 115 -14.06 -0.53 19.50
N GLU A 116 -14.90 -1.15 20.32
CA GLU A 116 -15.53 -2.44 20.06
C GLU A 116 -16.24 -2.47 18.69
N ALA A 117 -16.89 -1.37 18.31
CA ALA A 117 -17.57 -1.23 17.03
C ALA A 117 -16.61 -1.24 15.81
N ASP A 118 -15.33 -1.00 16.04
CA ASP A 118 -14.31 -1.05 15.01
C ASP A 118 -13.83 -2.48 14.73
N ILE A 119 -14.12 -3.44 15.64
CA ILE A 119 -13.80 -4.86 15.48
C ILE A 119 -14.82 -5.48 14.52
N LYS A 120 -14.34 -6.14 13.46
CA LYS A 120 -15.18 -6.71 12.39
C LYS A 120 -15.30 -8.22 12.44
N GLY A 121 -14.53 -8.88 13.29
CA GLY A 121 -14.57 -10.32 13.48
C GLY A 121 -13.23 -10.99 13.24
N LYS A 122 -13.27 -12.30 13.16
CA LYS A 122 -12.10 -13.13 12.90
C LYS A 122 -11.73 -13.09 11.41
N GLU A 123 -10.44 -13.20 11.14
CA GLU A 123 -9.92 -13.43 9.80
C GLU A 123 -8.79 -14.46 9.83
N TYR A 124 -8.42 -14.94 8.66
CA TYR A 124 -7.32 -15.88 8.50
C TYR A 124 -6.33 -15.28 7.52
N CYS A 125 -5.11 -15.08 7.99
CA CYS A 125 -4.01 -14.52 7.19
C CYS A 125 -3.01 -15.63 6.87
N SER A 126 -2.54 -15.67 5.63
CA SER A 126 -1.43 -16.53 5.22
C SER A 126 -0.13 -15.76 5.38
N THR A 127 0.89 -16.40 5.96
CA THR A 127 2.26 -15.87 5.97
C THR A 127 2.97 -16.17 4.66
N ALA A 128 4.11 -15.55 4.43
CA ALA A 128 4.98 -15.83 3.27
C ALA A 128 5.42 -17.30 3.21
N THR A 129 5.43 -18.02 4.35
CA THR A 129 5.72 -19.46 4.43
C THR A 129 4.52 -20.34 4.15
N GLY A 130 3.32 -19.75 3.89
CA GLY A 130 2.08 -20.48 3.63
C GLY A 130 1.34 -20.95 4.89
N GLU A 131 1.81 -20.62 6.08
CA GLU A 131 1.10 -20.91 7.32
C GLU A 131 -0.13 -20.01 7.47
N ILE A 132 -1.23 -20.59 7.91
CA ILE A 132 -2.49 -19.85 8.16
C ILE A 132 -2.57 -19.53 9.66
N HIS A 133 -2.67 -18.25 9.97
CA HIS A 133 -2.87 -17.76 11.33
C HIS A 133 -4.23 -17.08 11.47
N GLU A 134 -4.87 -17.32 12.61
CA GLU A 134 -6.07 -16.58 12.99
C GLU A 134 -5.66 -15.17 13.43
N GLY A 135 -6.35 -14.17 12.91
CA GLY A 135 -6.24 -12.78 13.29
C GLY A 135 -7.61 -12.18 13.58
N THR A 136 -7.63 -10.88 13.82
CA THR A 136 -8.87 -10.12 14.01
C THR A 136 -8.90 -8.98 13.00
N LYS A 137 -9.94 -8.96 12.18
CA LYS A 137 -10.20 -7.86 11.25
C LYS A 137 -10.75 -6.66 12.02
N ILE A 138 -10.15 -5.51 11.80
CA ILE A 138 -10.58 -4.24 12.39
C ILE A 138 -10.74 -3.17 11.32
N ARG A 139 -11.40 -2.09 11.66
CA ARG A 139 -11.47 -0.87 10.86
C ARG A 139 -10.82 0.28 11.60
N LEU A 140 -9.77 0.83 11.02
CA LEU A 140 -9.13 2.06 11.48
C LEU A 140 -9.91 3.24 10.93
N ARG A 141 -10.38 4.13 11.81
CA ARG A 141 -11.19 5.29 11.42
C ARG A 141 -10.39 6.28 10.62
N GLU A 142 -9.13 6.47 11.00
CA GLU A 142 -8.23 7.40 10.35
C GLU A 142 -6.77 6.92 10.45
N ILE A 143 -6.06 7.05 9.34
CA ILE A 143 -4.60 6.90 9.26
C ILE A 143 -4.05 8.17 8.65
N LYS A 144 -3.09 8.81 9.32
CA LYS A 144 -2.34 9.95 8.79
C LYS A 144 -0.92 9.53 8.48
N ILE A 145 -0.47 9.79 7.27
CA ILE A 145 0.89 9.53 6.79
C ILE A 145 1.37 10.81 6.11
N GLY A 146 2.28 11.54 6.75
CA GLY A 146 2.60 12.90 6.32
C GLY A 146 1.34 13.78 6.29
N ASP A 147 1.07 14.41 5.17
CA ASP A 147 -0.12 15.25 4.96
C ASP A 147 -1.35 14.45 4.46
N SER A 148 -1.15 13.17 4.12
CA SER A 148 -2.22 12.30 3.61
C SER A 148 -3.06 11.75 4.75
N VAL A 149 -4.38 11.80 4.58
CA VAL A 149 -5.36 11.28 5.55
C VAL A 149 -6.25 10.24 4.87
N LEU A 150 -6.13 9.00 5.30
CA LEU A 150 -6.95 7.88 4.85
C LEU A 150 -8.00 7.55 5.90
N ARG A 151 -9.21 7.23 5.49
CA ARG A 151 -10.31 6.96 6.40
C ARG A 151 -10.97 5.61 6.15
N ASN A 152 -11.47 4.99 7.23
CA ASN A 152 -12.16 3.70 7.20
C ASN A 152 -11.30 2.59 6.58
N VAL A 153 -10.01 2.57 6.91
CA VAL A 153 -9.06 1.58 6.41
C VAL A 153 -9.26 0.25 7.13
N GLU A 154 -9.37 -0.83 6.37
CA GLU A 154 -9.36 -2.18 6.93
C GLU A 154 -7.94 -2.55 7.35
N ALA A 155 -7.81 -3.21 8.50
CA ALA A 155 -6.55 -3.64 9.06
C ALA A 155 -6.71 -4.96 9.79
N SER A 156 -5.59 -5.67 9.95
CA SER A 156 -5.49 -6.96 10.62
C SER A 156 -4.80 -6.82 11.95
N VAL A 157 -5.36 -7.44 12.98
CA VAL A 157 -4.66 -7.63 14.26
C VAL A 157 -4.14 -9.05 14.29
N THR A 158 -2.81 -9.19 14.29
CA THR A 158 -2.18 -10.50 14.51
C THR A 158 -2.08 -10.81 16.00
N HIS A 159 -2.34 -12.08 16.35
CA HIS A 159 -2.24 -12.53 17.74
C HIS A 159 -0.79 -12.73 18.22
N ASN A 160 0.19 -12.56 17.33
CA ASN A 160 1.60 -12.54 17.70
C ASN A 160 1.94 -11.19 18.35
N GLN A 161 2.33 -11.24 19.64
CA GLN A 161 2.69 -10.05 20.42
C GLN A 161 3.97 -9.35 19.95
N GLN A 162 4.84 -10.06 19.26
CA GLN A 162 6.12 -9.54 18.75
C GLN A 162 6.06 -9.20 17.24
N ALA A 163 4.89 -9.30 16.63
CA ALA A 163 4.76 -8.96 15.22
C ALA A 163 5.03 -7.47 15.02
N PRO A 164 5.77 -7.10 13.97
CA PRO A 164 5.96 -5.71 13.62
C PRO A 164 4.64 -5.09 13.15
N LEU A 165 4.52 -3.78 13.30
CA LEU A 165 3.46 -3.01 12.67
C LEU A 165 3.80 -2.85 11.18
N LEU A 166 2.90 -3.30 10.29
CA LEU A 166 3.14 -3.28 8.84
C LEU A 166 2.17 -2.30 8.15
N LEU A 167 2.73 -1.46 7.31
CA LEU A 167 1.98 -0.59 6.41
C LEU A 167 1.94 -1.26 5.04
N GLY A 168 0.84 -1.93 4.74
CA GLY A 168 0.67 -2.74 3.54
C GLY A 168 0.00 -2.00 2.38
N GLN A 169 -0.23 -2.72 1.28
CA GLN A 169 -0.74 -2.19 0.00
C GLN A 169 -2.09 -1.46 0.10
N SER A 170 -2.91 -1.75 1.13
CA SER A 170 -4.21 -1.10 1.30
C SER A 170 -4.14 0.42 1.57
N VAL A 171 -2.94 0.95 1.82
CA VAL A 171 -2.70 2.38 2.13
C VAL A 171 -1.54 3.00 1.33
N LEU A 172 -1.02 2.28 0.34
CA LEU A 172 0.11 2.69 -0.51
C LEU A 172 -0.32 3.21 -1.88
#